data_5c1333645a2e0d2024205dad8a2caa86
#
_entry.id   5c1333645a2e0d2024205dad8a2caa86
#
_cell.length_a   1.000
_cell.length_b   1.000
_cell.length_c   1.000
_cell.angle_alpha   90.00
_cell.angle_beta   90.00
_cell.angle_gamma   90.00
#
_symmetry.space_group_name_H-M   'P 1'
#
loop_
_entity.id
_entity.type
_entity.pdbx_description
1 polymer ?
#
loop_
_entity_poly.entity_id
_entity_poly.type
_entity_poly.pdbx_seq_one_letter_code
_entity_poly.pdbx_strand_id
1 'polypeptide(L)'
;GVQQGWFAADLLAVAGTGPGLVIDDGLEVPRRTAEHRPDLYERLQGVSEETTTGVARLRALEAEGHLPFPAIAANDAKCKHMFDNPYGTGQTTLTALLALTNVLAAGREFCVVGYGWVGKGIARASDGLGGRVSVVELDPVRALTAHMDGYRVASLANALLAADVVIPATGLLEG
;
A
#
# COMPACT_ATOMS: atom_id res chain seq x y z
N GLY A 1 13.12 2.40 -13.78
CA GLY A 1 13.96 1.29 -14.27
C GLY A 1 15.09 0.91 -13.31
N VAL A 2 15.97 1.84 -12.89
CA VAL A 2 17.18 1.51 -12.09
C VAL A 2 16.83 1.08 -10.66
N GLN A 3 15.90 1.75 -9.99
CA GLN A 3 15.49 1.40 -8.62
C GLN A 3 14.79 0.03 -8.53
N GLN A 4 14.01 -0.35 -9.53
CA GLN A 4 13.37 -1.67 -9.56
C GLN A 4 14.40 -2.82 -9.69
N GLY A 5 15.50 -2.59 -10.38
CA GLY A 5 16.57 -3.59 -10.48
C GLY A 5 17.30 -3.84 -9.16
N TRP A 6 17.56 -2.80 -8.38
CA TRP A 6 18.22 -2.92 -7.08
C TRP A 6 17.32 -3.60 -6.06
N PHE A 7 16.07 -3.19 -5.98
CA PHE A 7 15.08 -3.82 -5.09
C PHE A 7 14.92 -5.32 -5.37
N ALA A 8 14.86 -5.72 -6.65
CA ALA A 8 14.79 -7.13 -7.02
C ALA A 8 16.07 -7.90 -6.63
N ALA A 9 17.26 -7.29 -6.77
CA ALA A 9 18.52 -7.89 -6.37
C ALA A 9 18.62 -8.08 -4.85
N ASP A 10 18.18 -7.08 -4.08
CA ASP A 10 18.16 -7.14 -2.61
C ASP A 10 17.19 -8.22 -2.11
N LEU A 11 16.01 -8.33 -2.70
CA LEU A 11 15.05 -9.40 -2.40
C LEU A 11 15.60 -10.79 -2.70
N LEU A 12 16.31 -10.96 -3.82
CA LEU A 12 16.97 -12.21 -4.16
C LEU A 12 18.12 -12.54 -3.20
N ALA A 13 18.86 -11.53 -2.74
CA ALA A 13 19.89 -11.72 -1.72
C ALA A 13 19.29 -12.21 -0.40
N VAL A 14 18.19 -11.60 0.05
CA VAL A 14 17.45 -12.05 1.24
C VAL A 14 16.92 -13.47 1.04
N ALA A 15 16.27 -13.77 -0.08
CA ALA A 15 15.81 -15.11 -0.41
C ALA A 15 16.95 -16.14 -0.40
N GLY A 16 18.12 -15.73 -0.91
CA GLY A 16 19.33 -16.57 -0.96
C GLY A 16 19.90 -16.97 0.40
N THR A 17 19.54 -16.26 1.48
CA THR A 17 19.94 -16.65 2.86
C THR A 17 19.17 -17.87 3.37
N GLY A 18 18.08 -18.26 2.73
CA GLY A 18 17.22 -19.39 3.12
C GLY A 18 16.51 -19.17 4.45
N PRO A 19 15.79 -18.06 4.65
CA PRO A 19 15.10 -17.78 5.91
C PRO A 19 14.03 -18.83 6.18
N GLY A 20 13.91 -19.27 7.45
CA GLY A 20 12.81 -20.15 7.86
C GLY A 20 11.52 -19.38 8.13
N LEU A 21 11.62 -18.16 8.67
CA LEU A 21 10.49 -17.27 8.95
C LEU A 21 10.72 -15.93 8.28
N VAL A 22 9.67 -15.35 7.72
CA VAL A 22 9.72 -14.07 7.00
C VAL A 22 8.65 -13.13 7.57
N ILE A 23 9.05 -11.90 7.86
CA ILE A 23 8.13 -10.78 8.01
C ILE A 23 8.21 -10.02 6.69
N ASP A 24 7.10 -9.92 5.98
CA ASP A 24 7.07 -9.46 4.60
C ASP A 24 6.12 -8.27 4.37
N ASP A 25 6.38 -7.57 3.28
CA ASP A 25 5.63 -6.44 2.79
C ASP A 25 5.28 -6.69 1.31
N GLY A 26 4.07 -7.19 1.07
CA GLY A 26 3.55 -7.49 -0.26
C GLY A 26 3.78 -8.91 -0.77
N LEU A 27 4.19 -9.84 0.07
CA LEU A 27 4.52 -11.23 -0.28
C LEU A 27 5.67 -11.33 -1.30
N GLU A 28 6.59 -10.36 -1.29
CA GLU A 28 7.64 -10.28 -2.31
C GLU A 28 8.78 -11.29 -2.08
N VAL A 29 9.23 -11.51 -0.82
CA VAL A 29 10.29 -12.47 -0.51
C VAL A 29 9.84 -13.90 -0.81
N PRO A 30 8.69 -14.40 -0.33
CA PRO A 30 8.20 -15.72 -0.66
C PRO A 30 8.00 -15.93 -2.18
N ARG A 31 7.42 -14.95 -2.86
CA ARG A 31 7.19 -15.02 -4.30
C ARG A 31 8.49 -15.14 -5.10
N ARG A 32 9.48 -14.29 -4.80
CA ARG A 32 10.79 -14.35 -5.45
C ARG A 32 11.54 -15.63 -5.12
N THR A 33 11.38 -16.13 -3.88
CA THR A 33 11.97 -17.41 -3.48
C THR A 33 11.36 -18.55 -4.29
N ALA A 34 10.05 -18.59 -4.46
CA ALA A 34 9.38 -19.59 -5.29
C ALA A 34 9.85 -19.56 -6.75
N GLU A 35 10.00 -18.36 -7.33
CA GLU A 35 10.42 -18.16 -8.73
C GLU A 35 11.88 -18.58 -8.98
N HIS A 36 12.80 -18.26 -8.06
CA HIS A 36 14.24 -18.37 -8.31
C HIS A 36 14.97 -19.43 -7.48
N ARG A 37 14.40 -19.81 -6.35
CA ARG A 37 14.99 -20.77 -5.40
C ARG A 37 13.91 -21.68 -4.78
N PRO A 38 13.25 -22.52 -5.60
CA PRO A 38 12.20 -23.44 -5.12
C PRO A 38 12.69 -24.36 -4.00
N ASP A 39 13.98 -24.71 -4.00
CA ASP A 39 14.62 -25.49 -2.92
C ASP A 39 14.58 -24.80 -1.56
N LEU A 40 14.65 -23.47 -1.53
CA LEU A 40 14.53 -22.68 -0.31
C LEU A 40 13.07 -22.34 0.02
N TYR A 41 12.20 -22.22 -0.99
CA TYR A 41 10.79 -21.98 -0.80
C TYR A 41 10.11 -23.11 0.01
N GLU A 42 10.45 -24.34 -0.27
CA GLU A 42 9.96 -25.52 0.47
C GLU A 42 10.43 -25.55 1.93
N ARG A 43 11.47 -24.77 2.27
CA ARG A 43 12.02 -24.69 3.63
C ARG A 43 11.40 -23.57 4.46
N LEU A 44 10.57 -22.72 3.87
CA LEU A 44 9.84 -21.68 4.60
C LEU A 44 8.89 -22.33 5.61
N GLN A 45 9.02 -21.91 6.86
CA GLN A 45 8.22 -22.41 8.00
C GLN A 45 7.02 -21.51 8.28
N GLY A 46 7.05 -20.27 7.80
CA GLY A 46 5.95 -19.34 7.98
C GLY A 46 6.25 -17.91 7.52
N VAL A 47 5.17 -17.16 7.28
CA VAL A 47 5.21 -15.77 6.87
C VAL A 47 4.29 -14.93 7.74
N SER A 48 4.74 -13.74 8.13
CA SER A 48 3.89 -12.69 8.70
C SER A 48 3.82 -11.55 7.71
N GLU A 49 2.61 -11.27 7.19
CA GLU A 49 2.40 -10.25 6.16
C GLU A 49 1.79 -8.98 6.75
N GLU A 50 2.43 -7.84 6.47
CA GLU A 50 2.06 -6.55 7.04
C GLU A 50 1.16 -5.72 6.13
N THR A 51 1.04 -6.04 4.82
CA THR A 51 0.31 -5.22 3.84
C THR A 51 -1.03 -5.82 3.44
N THR A 52 -1.96 -4.94 3.04
CA THR A 52 -3.25 -5.32 2.46
C THR A 52 -3.08 -6.15 1.19
N THR A 53 -2.15 -5.75 0.32
CA THR A 53 -1.89 -6.45 -0.97
C THR A 53 -1.28 -7.82 -0.76
N GLY A 54 -0.32 -7.94 0.17
CA GLY A 54 0.29 -9.23 0.50
C GLY A 54 -0.72 -10.21 1.12
N VAL A 55 -1.57 -9.74 2.03
CA VAL A 55 -2.65 -10.56 2.60
C VAL A 55 -3.64 -11.01 1.52
N ALA A 56 -3.99 -10.16 0.56
CA ALA A 56 -4.85 -10.55 -0.55
C ALA A 56 -4.21 -11.66 -1.40
N ARG A 57 -2.90 -11.56 -1.68
CA ARG A 57 -2.13 -12.59 -2.40
C ARG A 57 -2.06 -13.90 -1.61
N LEU A 58 -1.83 -13.85 -0.28
CA LEU A 58 -1.84 -15.04 0.57
C LEU A 58 -3.18 -15.75 0.54
N ARG A 59 -4.29 -15.01 0.62
CA ARG A 59 -5.64 -15.59 0.53
C ARG A 59 -5.93 -16.21 -0.83
N ALA A 60 -5.43 -15.63 -1.91
CA ALA A 60 -5.55 -16.22 -3.25
C ALA A 60 -4.79 -17.55 -3.32
N LEU A 61 -3.54 -17.60 -2.85
CA LEU A 61 -2.75 -18.83 -2.80
C LEU A 61 -3.39 -19.91 -1.90
N GLU A 62 -3.97 -19.52 -0.78
CA GLU A 62 -4.70 -20.43 0.12
C GLU A 62 -5.93 -21.03 -0.59
N ALA A 63 -6.73 -20.18 -1.26
CA ALA A 63 -7.93 -20.60 -1.98
C ALA A 63 -7.61 -21.55 -3.16
N GLU A 64 -6.45 -21.39 -3.78
CA GLU A 64 -5.94 -22.24 -4.85
C GLU A 64 -5.23 -23.52 -4.35
N GLY A 65 -5.04 -23.64 -3.03
CA GLY A 65 -4.31 -24.76 -2.42
C GLY A 65 -2.80 -24.71 -2.65
N HIS A 66 -2.27 -23.54 -2.97
CA HIS A 66 -0.85 -23.31 -3.31
C HIS A 66 -0.05 -22.65 -2.19
N LEU A 67 -0.61 -22.49 -0.99
CA LEU A 67 0.08 -21.95 0.18
C LEU A 67 0.69 -23.09 1.01
N PRO A 68 2.01 -23.36 0.93
CA PRO A 68 2.62 -24.52 1.56
C PRO A 68 3.04 -24.30 3.02
N PHE A 69 2.93 -23.08 3.54
CA PHE A 69 3.34 -22.72 4.89
C PHE A 69 2.24 -21.94 5.63
N PRO A 70 2.24 -21.94 6.96
CA PRO A 70 1.34 -21.11 7.75
C PRO A 70 1.66 -19.63 7.54
N ALA A 71 0.60 -18.81 7.41
CA ALA A 71 0.73 -17.36 7.23
C ALA A 71 -0.11 -16.60 8.26
N ILE A 72 0.43 -15.49 8.74
CA ILE A 72 -0.23 -14.56 9.66
C ILE A 72 -0.54 -13.27 8.92
N ALA A 73 -1.83 -12.93 8.81
CA ALA A 73 -2.29 -11.66 8.26
C ALA A 73 -2.16 -10.54 9.32
N ALA A 74 -0.94 -10.08 9.59
CA ALA A 74 -0.69 -9.03 10.58
C ALA A 74 -1.39 -7.72 10.22
N ASN A 75 -1.54 -7.44 8.91
CA ASN A 75 -2.30 -6.27 8.44
C ASN A 75 -3.76 -6.25 8.92
N ASP A 76 -4.37 -7.42 9.17
CA ASP A 76 -5.78 -7.51 9.56
C ASP A 76 -5.99 -7.30 11.07
N ALA A 77 -4.92 -7.19 11.85
CA ALA A 77 -5.02 -6.78 13.24
C ALA A 77 -5.61 -5.36 13.34
N LYS A 78 -6.61 -5.19 14.22
CA LYS A 78 -7.27 -3.88 14.39
C LYS A 78 -6.29 -2.75 14.71
N CYS A 79 -5.30 -3.02 15.57
CA CYS A 79 -4.27 -2.03 15.91
C CYS A 79 -3.36 -1.67 14.73
N LYS A 80 -3.22 -2.56 13.72
CA LYS A 80 -2.39 -2.30 12.55
C LYS A 80 -3.13 -1.43 11.54
N HIS A 81 -4.22 -1.92 10.94
CA HIS A 81 -4.86 -1.21 9.83
C HIS A 81 -5.62 0.05 10.24
N MET A 82 -6.11 0.13 11.50
CA MET A 82 -6.82 1.33 11.99
C MET A 82 -5.88 2.46 12.43
N PHE A 83 -4.62 2.16 12.75
CA PHE A 83 -3.67 3.15 13.26
C PHE A 83 -2.47 3.33 12.34
N ASP A 84 -1.72 2.27 12.04
CA ASP A 84 -0.51 2.38 11.24
C ASP A 84 -0.83 2.88 9.81
N ASN A 85 -1.81 2.28 9.14
CA ASN A 85 -2.13 2.66 7.77
C ASN A 85 -2.55 4.14 7.62
N PRO A 86 -3.49 4.71 8.42
CA PRO A 86 -3.85 6.12 8.28
C PRO A 86 -2.86 7.08 8.92
N TYR A 87 -2.26 6.77 10.06
CA TYR A 87 -1.39 7.70 10.79
C TYR A 87 0.09 7.53 10.42
N GLY A 88 0.58 6.29 10.35
CA GLY A 88 1.94 6.01 9.93
C GLY A 88 2.12 6.28 8.44
N THR A 89 1.57 5.42 7.59
CA THR A 89 1.73 5.48 6.13
C THR A 89 1.15 6.77 5.54
N GLY A 90 -0.03 7.21 6.01
CA GLY A 90 -0.65 8.44 5.53
C GLY A 90 0.23 9.66 5.75
N GLN A 91 0.74 9.86 6.97
CA GLN A 91 1.60 11.00 7.30
C GLN A 91 2.96 10.90 6.61
N THR A 92 3.61 9.73 6.65
CA THR A 92 4.96 9.57 6.08
C THR A 92 4.97 9.73 4.57
N THR A 93 3.88 9.39 3.87
CA THR A 93 3.71 9.68 2.44
C THR A 93 3.86 11.17 2.17
N LEU A 94 3.17 12.04 2.92
CA LEU A 94 3.29 13.49 2.79
C LEU A 94 4.68 13.99 3.19
N THR A 95 5.25 13.45 4.27
CA THR A 95 6.60 13.81 4.71
C THR A 95 7.62 13.52 3.61
N ALA A 96 7.57 12.33 3.00
CA ALA A 96 8.46 11.97 1.91
C ALA A 96 8.26 12.85 0.67
N LEU A 97 7.00 13.09 0.28
CA LEU A 97 6.68 13.95 -0.86
C LEU A 97 7.25 15.36 -0.67
N LEU A 98 7.03 15.98 0.48
CA LEU A 98 7.52 17.32 0.78
C LEU A 98 9.05 17.37 0.84
N ALA A 99 9.69 16.37 1.44
CA ALA A 99 11.15 16.28 1.51
C ALA A 99 11.82 16.15 0.14
N LEU A 100 11.20 15.37 -0.78
CA LEU A 100 11.73 15.12 -2.11
C LEU A 100 11.47 16.27 -3.10
N THR A 101 10.35 16.98 -2.94
CA THR A 101 9.91 17.99 -3.92
C THR A 101 10.08 19.42 -3.45
N ASN A 102 10.20 19.65 -2.15
CA ASN A 102 10.19 20.97 -1.52
C ASN A 102 8.93 21.80 -1.89
N VAL A 103 7.81 21.13 -2.20
CA VAL A 103 6.54 21.78 -2.55
C VAL A 103 5.87 22.32 -1.28
N LEU A 104 5.31 23.54 -1.37
CA LEU A 104 4.42 24.05 -0.33
C LEU A 104 3.03 23.39 -0.50
N ALA A 105 2.58 22.63 0.52
CA ALA A 105 1.30 21.93 0.48
C ALA A 105 0.09 22.86 0.56
N ALA A 106 0.21 23.95 1.32
CA ALA A 106 -0.87 24.91 1.52
C ALA A 106 -1.39 25.48 0.19
N GLY A 107 -2.71 25.40 -0.02
CA GLY A 107 -3.39 25.88 -1.22
C GLY A 107 -3.27 24.97 -2.44
N ARG A 108 -2.50 23.87 -2.40
CA ARG A 108 -2.40 22.90 -3.48
C ARG A 108 -3.60 21.98 -3.56
N GLU A 109 -3.91 21.54 -4.78
CA GLU A 109 -4.96 20.55 -5.05
C GLU A 109 -4.36 19.14 -5.02
N PHE A 110 -4.73 18.36 -4.01
CA PHE A 110 -4.34 16.96 -3.86
C PHE A 110 -5.45 16.06 -4.39
N CYS A 111 -5.11 15.16 -5.30
CA CYS A 111 -5.99 14.08 -5.75
C CYS A 111 -5.55 12.77 -5.11
N VAL A 112 -6.34 12.25 -4.17
CA VAL A 112 -6.11 10.95 -3.53
C VAL A 112 -6.96 9.91 -4.26
N VAL A 113 -6.30 8.93 -4.89
CA VAL A 113 -6.97 7.85 -5.62
C VAL A 113 -7.05 6.61 -4.74
N GLY A 114 -8.25 6.27 -4.30
CA GLY A 114 -8.53 5.25 -3.28
C GLY A 114 -8.76 5.85 -1.90
N TYR A 115 -9.86 5.42 -1.22
CA TYR A 115 -10.22 5.90 0.12
C TYR A 115 -10.29 4.77 1.15
N GLY A 116 -9.31 3.84 1.07
CA GLY A 116 -9.03 2.87 2.12
C GLY A 116 -8.34 3.52 3.33
N TRP A 117 -7.78 2.73 4.23
CA TRP A 117 -7.14 3.24 5.45
C TRP A 117 -5.96 4.20 5.15
N VAL A 118 -5.11 3.85 4.19
CA VAL A 118 -3.98 4.71 3.76
C VAL A 118 -4.50 5.99 3.10
N GLY A 119 -5.44 5.87 2.14
CA GLY A 119 -6.02 7.02 1.44
C GLY A 119 -6.69 8.02 2.39
N LYS A 120 -7.40 7.53 3.42
CA LYS A 120 -7.94 8.37 4.51
C LYS A 120 -6.85 9.14 5.25
N GLY A 121 -5.75 8.48 5.55
CA GLY A 121 -4.62 9.10 6.23
C GLY A 121 -3.95 10.18 5.37
N ILE A 122 -3.73 9.89 4.09
CA ILE A 122 -3.17 10.84 3.13
C ILE A 122 -4.07 12.06 2.98
N ALA A 123 -5.40 11.85 2.83
CA ALA A 123 -6.36 12.95 2.71
C ALA A 123 -6.31 13.86 3.93
N ARG A 124 -6.36 13.30 5.15
CA ARG A 124 -6.25 14.06 6.39
C ARG A 124 -4.92 14.81 6.54
N ALA A 125 -3.81 14.16 6.19
CA ALA A 125 -2.50 14.80 6.30
C ALA A 125 -2.36 15.95 5.28
N SER A 126 -2.88 15.79 4.05
CA SER A 126 -2.89 16.85 3.04
C SER A 126 -3.74 18.04 3.45
N ASP A 127 -4.95 17.79 3.95
CA ASP A 127 -5.88 18.81 4.46
C ASP A 127 -5.29 19.54 5.68
N GLY A 128 -4.73 18.80 6.63
CA GLY A 128 -4.07 19.35 7.82
C GLY A 128 -2.87 20.26 7.51
N LEU A 129 -2.26 20.12 6.34
CA LEU A 129 -1.22 21.02 5.83
C LEU A 129 -1.77 22.19 4.99
N GLY A 130 -3.09 22.37 4.95
CA GLY A 130 -3.77 23.43 4.21
C GLY A 130 -3.94 23.16 2.71
N GLY A 131 -3.77 21.92 2.28
CA GLY A 131 -4.10 21.48 0.93
C GLY A 131 -5.61 21.36 0.73
N ARG A 132 -6.07 21.45 -0.52
CA ARG A 132 -7.43 21.10 -0.92
C ARG A 132 -7.45 19.67 -1.44
N VAL A 133 -8.38 18.82 -0.94
CA VAL A 133 -8.37 17.40 -1.25
C VAL A 133 -9.57 16.99 -2.09
N SER A 134 -9.30 16.34 -3.20
CA SER A 134 -10.27 15.57 -3.98
C SER A 134 -9.98 14.09 -3.87
N VAL A 135 -11.02 13.29 -3.66
CA VAL A 135 -10.94 11.83 -3.56
C VAL A 135 -11.55 11.19 -4.79
N VAL A 136 -10.86 10.19 -5.33
CA VAL A 136 -11.37 9.31 -6.37
C VAL A 136 -11.54 7.92 -5.75
N GLU A 137 -12.76 7.38 -5.76
CA GLU A 137 -13.06 6.07 -5.17
C GLU A 137 -14.15 5.37 -5.98
N LEU A 138 -13.99 4.08 -6.22
CA LEU A 138 -14.94 3.25 -6.97
C LEU A 138 -16.00 2.62 -6.08
N ASP A 139 -15.64 2.28 -4.84
CA ASP A 139 -16.57 1.74 -3.85
C ASP A 139 -17.52 2.87 -3.38
N PRO A 140 -18.84 2.74 -3.61
CA PRO A 140 -19.78 3.81 -3.29
C PRO A 140 -19.87 4.10 -1.79
N VAL A 141 -19.63 3.12 -0.92
CA VAL A 141 -19.64 3.30 0.54
C VAL A 141 -18.41 4.10 0.98
N ARG A 142 -17.24 3.78 0.45
CA ARG A 142 -16.02 4.55 0.72
C ARG A 142 -16.08 5.95 0.12
N ALA A 143 -16.66 6.09 -1.08
CA ALA A 143 -16.89 7.40 -1.69
C ALA A 143 -17.82 8.27 -0.83
N LEU A 144 -18.93 7.69 -0.34
CA LEU A 144 -19.82 8.37 0.60
C LEU A 144 -19.10 8.74 1.91
N THR A 145 -18.25 7.83 2.42
CA THR A 145 -17.44 8.12 3.62
C THR A 145 -16.52 9.32 3.39
N ALA A 146 -15.84 9.38 2.24
CA ALA A 146 -14.98 10.52 1.89
C ALA A 146 -15.78 11.83 1.85
N HIS A 147 -16.98 11.81 1.27
CA HIS A 147 -17.87 12.95 1.22
C HIS A 147 -18.30 13.41 2.63
N MET A 148 -18.68 12.48 3.50
CA MET A 148 -19.07 12.77 4.88
C MET A 148 -17.89 13.25 5.75
N ASP A 149 -16.66 12.82 5.41
CA ASP A 149 -15.43 13.32 6.02
C ASP A 149 -15.06 14.75 5.54
N GLY A 150 -15.84 15.34 4.61
CA GLY A 150 -15.70 16.72 4.13
C GLY A 150 -14.92 16.87 2.82
N TYR A 151 -14.52 15.78 2.18
CA TYR A 151 -13.73 15.83 0.93
C TYR A 151 -14.62 15.88 -0.31
N ARG A 152 -14.13 16.54 -1.36
CA ARG A 152 -14.73 16.49 -2.68
C ARG A 152 -14.51 15.11 -3.29
N VAL A 153 -15.59 14.42 -3.65
CA VAL A 153 -15.51 13.17 -4.43
C VAL A 153 -15.72 13.48 -5.90
N ALA A 154 -14.86 12.96 -6.76
CA ALA A 154 -14.90 13.22 -8.19
C ALA A 154 -14.51 11.99 -9.01
N SER A 155 -14.85 11.97 -10.30
CA SER A 155 -14.26 11.01 -11.24
C SER A 155 -12.77 11.30 -11.42
N LEU A 156 -11.99 10.27 -11.78
CA LEU A 156 -10.54 10.42 -12.00
C LEU A 156 -10.25 11.54 -13.02
N ALA A 157 -10.98 11.57 -14.13
CA ALA A 157 -10.80 12.60 -15.16
C ALA A 157 -10.99 14.01 -14.61
N ASN A 158 -12.05 14.24 -13.83
CA ASN A 158 -12.33 15.55 -13.25
C ASN A 158 -11.35 15.95 -12.15
N ALA A 159 -10.89 14.99 -11.34
CA ALA A 159 -9.92 15.26 -10.29
C ALA A 159 -8.55 15.64 -10.87
N LEU A 160 -8.10 14.93 -11.93
CA LEU A 160 -6.82 15.19 -12.59
C LEU A 160 -6.73 16.57 -13.25
N LEU A 161 -7.84 17.12 -13.74
CA LEU A 161 -7.86 18.46 -14.37
C LEU A 161 -7.47 19.58 -13.39
N ALA A 162 -7.70 19.38 -12.10
CA ALA A 162 -7.43 20.41 -11.09
C ALA A 162 -6.19 20.07 -10.23
N ALA A 163 -5.72 18.84 -10.24
CA ALA A 163 -4.71 18.35 -9.30
C ALA A 163 -3.32 18.91 -9.57
N ASP A 164 -2.70 19.46 -8.53
CA ASP A 164 -1.24 19.74 -8.49
C ASP A 164 -0.46 18.49 -8.13
N VAL A 165 -1.04 17.63 -7.27
CA VAL A 165 -0.42 16.40 -6.75
C VAL A 165 -1.40 15.26 -6.82
N VAL A 166 -0.98 14.13 -7.36
CA VAL A 166 -1.78 12.89 -7.44
C VAL A 166 -1.10 11.80 -6.62
N ILE A 167 -1.85 11.21 -5.69
CA ILE A 167 -1.34 10.16 -4.80
C ILE A 167 -2.22 8.93 -4.94
N PRO A 168 -1.76 7.88 -5.64
CA PRO A 168 -2.47 6.62 -5.72
C PRO A 168 -2.32 5.84 -4.39
N ALA A 169 -3.45 5.36 -3.87
CA ALA A 169 -3.56 4.59 -2.64
C ALA A 169 -4.51 3.38 -2.79
N THR A 170 -4.61 2.83 -4.00
CA THR A 170 -5.55 1.76 -4.35
C THR A 170 -5.10 0.37 -3.87
N GLY A 171 -3.81 0.16 -3.66
CA GLY A 171 -3.24 -1.08 -3.14
C GLY A 171 -3.37 -2.33 -4.04
N LEU A 172 -4.33 -2.37 -4.93
CA LEU A 172 -4.55 -3.45 -5.89
C LEU A 172 -4.47 -2.87 -7.30
N LEU A 173 -3.43 -3.23 -8.02
CA LEU A 173 -3.44 -3.22 -9.48
C LEU A 173 -3.94 -4.61 -9.86
N GLU A 174 -5.23 -4.75 -10.10
CA GLU A 174 -5.70 -5.87 -10.89
C GLU A 174 -5.14 -5.66 -12.29
N GLY A 175 -4.30 -6.61 -12.70
CA GLY A 175 -3.74 -6.69 -14.04
C GLY A 175 -4.81 -7.08 -15.06
#